data_d4046440c563aa32c09c7966c9a963c2
#
_entry.id   d4046440c563aa32c09c7966c9a963c2
#
_cell.length_a   1.000
_cell.length_b   1.000
_cell.length_c   1.000
_cell.angle_alpha   90.00
_cell.angle_beta   90.00
_cell.angle_gamma   90.00
#
_symmetry.space_group_name_H-M   'P 1'
#
loop_
_entity.id
_entity.type
_entity.pdbx_description
1 polymer ?
#
loop_
_entity_poly.entity_id
_entity_poly.type
_entity_poly.pdbx_seq_one_letter_code
_entity_poly.pdbx_strand_id
1 'polypeptide(L)'
;MNALRALFVLFTALACAGLALAEPPPAAKPGPEHERLGFFVGTWKMEGDVRDNPFMPAGKFKGTETCKWFEGGFALVCKSEGEGPTGPTKSLAIMGYSTEEKVYTYYVVENSPMTMTKAARGTLQDGTFVYDDESTFGGKTVRSRYTIAKLSPDSYSIKGEVMGPDGSWTTMMEGTSKKRDKEKETNR
;
A
#
# COMPACT_ATOMS: atom_id res chain seq x y z
N MET A 1 7.68 50.74 -67.50
CA MET A 1 7.53 50.93 -66.04
C MET A 1 6.13 50.49 -65.65
N ASN A 2 5.86 49.21 -65.28
CA ASN A 2 4.62 48.78 -64.56
C ASN A 2 4.47 47.25 -64.52
N ALA A 3 5.59 46.51 -64.47
CA ALA A 3 5.49 45.04 -64.38
C ALA A 3 6.11 44.42 -63.07
N LEU A 4 6.44 45.26 -62.08
CA LEU A 4 7.18 44.79 -60.90
C LEU A 4 6.40 44.98 -59.56
N ARG A 5 5.10 45.24 -59.62
CA ARG A 5 4.29 45.43 -58.41
C ARG A 5 3.20 44.37 -58.14
N ALA A 6 3.11 43.35 -59.00
CA ALA A 6 2.06 42.32 -58.90
C ALA A 6 2.53 40.98 -58.27
N LEU A 7 3.79 40.85 -57.81
CA LEU A 7 4.34 39.55 -57.36
C LEU A 7 4.61 39.49 -55.84
N PHE A 8 4.14 40.42 -55.05
CA PHE A 8 4.43 40.46 -53.59
C PHE A 8 3.22 40.26 -52.64
N VAL A 9 2.05 39.94 -53.17
CA VAL A 9 0.82 39.79 -52.36
C VAL A 9 0.34 38.32 -52.24
N LEU A 10 1.00 37.35 -52.83
CA LEU A 10 0.51 35.97 -52.88
C LEU A 10 1.31 34.97 -51.98
N PHE A 11 2.10 35.41 -51.00
CA PHE A 11 2.92 34.51 -50.18
C PHE A 11 2.74 34.61 -48.67
N THR A 12 1.64 35.26 -48.18
CA THR A 12 1.39 35.36 -46.73
C THR A 12 0.10 34.69 -46.22
N ALA A 13 -0.45 33.75 -47.01
CA ALA A 13 -1.71 33.08 -46.62
C ALA A 13 -1.60 31.56 -46.39
N LEU A 14 -0.40 31.02 -46.00
CA LEU A 14 -0.28 29.56 -45.80
C LEU A 14 0.63 29.22 -44.64
N ALA A 15 0.35 29.72 -43.44
CA ALA A 15 1.06 29.33 -42.22
C ALA A 15 0.16 29.32 -40.97
N CYS A 16 -1.15 29.07 -41.13
CA CYS A 16 -2.06 28.74 -40.00
C CYS A 16 -2.60 27.32 -40.13
N ALA A 17 -1.76 26.37 -40.54
CA ALA A 17 -2.11 24.96 -40.51
C ALA A 17 -1.87 24.44 -39.10
N GLY A 18 -2.93 24.43 -38.28
CA GLY A 18 -3.24 23.39 -37.33
C GLY A 18 -2.14 22.98 -36.31
N LEU A 19 -1.92 23.78 -35.27
CA LEU A 19 -1.62 23.18 -33.98
C LEU A 19 -2.89 22.47 -33.51
N ALA A 20 -3.12 21.25 -33.99
CA ALA A 20 -4.05 20.34 -33.36
C ALA A 20 -3.48 20.09 -31.96
N LEU A 21 -4.06 20.75 -30.96
CA LEU A 21 -3.83 20.40 -29.56
C LEU A 21 -4.25 18.94 -29.43
N ALA A 22 -3.27 18.04 -29.34
CA ALA A 22 -3.54 16.64 -29.04
C ALA A 22 -4.36 16.61 -27.73
N GLU A 23 -5.54 16.02 -27.78
CA GLU A 23 -6.33 15.83 -26.56
C GLU A 23 -5.43 15.16 -25.50
N PRO A 24 -5.46 15.65 -24.26
CA PRO A 24 -4.70 15.01 -23.20
C PRO A 24 -5.12 13.53 -23.12
N PRO A 25 -4.15 12.61 -22.91
CA PRO A 25 -4.47 11.20 -22.82
C PRO A 25 -5.54 10.99 -21.72
N PRO A 26 -6.48 10.08 -21.90
CA PRO A 26 -7.51 9.80 -20.90
C PRO A 26 -6.84 9.46 -19.56
N ALA A 27 -7.43 9.97 -18.47
CA ALA A 27 -6.91 9.71 -17.12
C ALA A 27 -6.79 8.20 -16.88
N ALA A 28 -5.63 7.78 -16.37
CA ALA A 28 -5.39 6.38 -16.03
C ALA A 28 -6.47 5.89 -15.03
N LYS A 29 -6.90 4.64 -15.18
CA LYS A 29 -7.86 3.99 -14.26
C LYS A 29 -7.15 2.86 -13.52
N PRO A 30 -7.56 2.58 -12.25
CA PRO A 30 -7.08 1.40 -11.54
C PRO A 30 -7.36 0.11 -12.34
N GLY A 31 -6.38 -0.78 -12.40
CA GLY A 31 -6.52 -2.10 -13.04
C GLY A 31 -6.92 -3.19 -12.04
N PRO A 32 -7.07 -4.45 -12.52
CA PRO A 32 -7.52 -5.58 -11.71
C PRO A 32 -6.67 -5.83 -10.45
N GLU A 33 -5.37 -5.57 -10.52
CA GLU A 33 -4.46 -5.74 -9.39
C GLU A 33 -4.77 -4.73 -8.27
N HIS A 34 -5.10 -3.49 -8.62
CA HIS A 34 -5.55 -2.49 -7.63
C HIS A 34 -6.88 -2.92 -7.01
N GLU A 35 -7.84 -3.41 -7.81
CA GLU A 35 -9.15 -3.84 -7.33
C GLU A 35 -9.04 -4.97 -6.29
N ARG A 36 -8.03 -5.83 -6.38
CA ARG A 36 -7.77 -6.90 -5.39
C ARG A 36 -7.48 -6.37 -3.99
N LEU A 37 -6.93 -5.16 -3.86
CA LEU A 37 -6.75 -4.49 -2.58
C LEU A 37 -8.08 -4.09 -1.93
N GLY A 38 -9.16 -3.99 -2.71
CA GLY A 38 -10.51 -3.69 -2.23
C GLY A 38 -11.03 -4.65 -1.16
N PHE A 39 -10.46 -5.86 -1.05
CA PHE A 39 -10.73 -6.78 0.05
C PHE A 39 -10.56 -6.13 1.42
N PHE A 40 -9.54 -5.30 1.59
CA PHE A 40 -9.22 -4.67 2.87
C PHE A 40 -10.11 -3.47 3.20
N VAL A 41 -10.90 -2.95 2.27
CA VAL A 41 -11.79 -1.80 2.52
C VAL A 41 -12.78 -2.10 3.63
N GLY A 42 -12.85 -1.20 4.63
CA GLY A 42 -13.73 -1.30 5.78
C GLY A 42 -12.98 -1.25 7.11
N THR A 43 -13.66 -1.63 8.17
CA THR A 43 -13.11 -1.64 9.54
C THR A 43 -12.92 -3.07 10.00
N TRP A 44 -11.74 -3.35 10.57
CA TRP A 44 -11.29 -4.66 10.98
C TRP A 44 -10.92 -4.64 12.47
N LYS A 45 -11.26 -5.70 13.19
CA LYS A 45 -10.72 -5.97 14.53
C LYS A 45 -9.56 -6.94 14.40
N MET A 46 -8.43 -6.57 14.95
CA MET A 46 -7.20 -7.35 14.94
C MET A 46 -6.88 -7.84 16.34
N GLU A 47 -6.41 -9.06 16.45
CA GLU A 47 -5.87 -9.64 17.68
C GLU A 47 -4.83 -10.72 17.36
N GLY A 48 -3.87 -10.89 18.27
CA GLY A 48 -2.83 -11.89 18.09
C GLY A 48 -1.78 -11.87 19.18
N ASP A 49 -0.70 -12.56 18.91
CA ASP A 49 0.41 -12.75 19.83
C ASP A 49 1.72 -12.24 19.19
N VAL A 50 2.52 -11.57 20.00
CA VAL A 50 3.91 -11.22 19.72
C VAL A 50 4.76 -12.20 20.49
N ARG A 51 5.75 -12.80 19.82
CA ARG A 51 6.77 -13.65 20.44
C ARG A 51 7.94 -12.79 20.92
N ASP A 52 8.60 -13.21 21.98
CA ASP A 52 9.80 -12.54 22.45
C ASP A 52 10.85 -12.47 21.34
N ASN A 53 11.35 -11.26 21.08
CA ASN A 53 12.29 -11.02 20.00
C ASN A 53 13.15 -9.77 20.33
N PRO A 54 14.25 -9.53 19.62
CA PRO A 54 15.13 -8.38 19.90
C PRO A 54 14.51 -6.98 19.82
N PHE A 55 13.30 -6.86 19.25
CA PHE A 55 12.65 -5.58 19.01
C PHE A 55 11.53 -5.27 20.02
N MET A 56 10.88 -6.32 20.55
CA MET A 56 9.78 -6.17 21.50
C MET A 56 9.58 -7.43 22.35
N PRO A 57 9.11 -7.31 23.61
CA PRO A 57 8.81 -8.43 24.48
C PRO A 57 7.60 -9.23 23.98
N ALA A 58 7.50 -10.48 24.43
CA ALA A 58 6.31 -11.29 24.20
C ALA A 58 5.06 -10.68 24.82
N GLY A 59 3.93 -10.85 24.17
CA GLY A 59 2.64 -10.37 24.67
C GLY A 59 1.54 -10.46 23.63
N LYS A 60 0.37 -9.99 24.01
CA LYS A 60 -0.78 -9.92 23.11
C LYS A 60 -0.88 -8.54 22.48
N PHE A 61 -1.39 -8.51 21.26
CA PHE A 61 -1.84 -7.27 20.65
C PHE A 61 -3.33 -7.36 20.28
N LYS A 62 -3.99 -6.21 20.29
CA LYS A 62 -5.38 -6.05 19.82
C LYS A 62 -5.54 -4.64 19.27
N GLY A 63 -6.40 -4.49 18.29
CA GLY A 63 -6.64 -3.17 17.72
C GLY A 63 -7.78 -3.14 16.72
N THR A 64 -7.94 -1.98 16.13
CA THR A 64 -8.88 -1.73 15.03
C THR A 64 -8.13 -1.06 13.90
N GLU A 65 -8.35 -1.55 12.68
CA GLU A 65 -7.84 -0.95 11.46
C GLU A 65 -9.01 -0.52 10.56
N THR A 66 -8.91 0.67 9.98
CA THR A 66 -9.89 1.15 8.99
C THR A 66 -9.17 1.51 7.71
N CYS A 67 -9.51 0.80 6.64
CA CYS A 67 -8.95 1.00 5.30
C CYS A 67 -9.98 1.65 4.37
N LYS A 68 -9.52 2.65 3.62
CA LYS A 68 -10.30 3.36 2.59
C LYS A 68 -9.46 3.55 1.35
N TRP A 69 -10.12 3.57 0.19
CA TRP A 69 -9.45 4.01 -1.02
C TRP A 69 -8.95 5.45 -0.89
N PHE A 70 -7.69 5.67 -1.29
CA PHE A 70 -7.20 7.01 -1.60
C PHE A 70 -7.87 7.51 -2.88
N GLU A 71 -7.96 8.81 -3.03
CA GLU A 71 -8.55 9.43 -4.21
C GLU A 71 -7.91 8.89 -5.50
N GLY A 72 -8.73 8.59 -6.50
CA GLY A 72 -8.31 7.94 -7.75
C GLY A 72 -8.27 6.41 -7.71
N GLY A 73 -8.34 5.74 -6.54
CA GLY A 73 -8.49 4.29 -6.43
C GLY A 73 -7.22 3.46 -6.68
N PHE A 74 -6.04 4.09 -6.74
CA PHE A 74 -4.76 3.40 -6.98
C PHE A 74 -4.10 2.88 -5.71
N ALA A 75 -4.52 3.35 -4.55
CA ALA A 75 -3.97 2.93 -3.26
C ALA A 75 -5.05 2.90 -2.18
N LEU A 76 -4.83 2.07 -1.16
CA LEU A 76 -5.56 2.11 0.09
C LEU A 76 -4.73 2.84 1.15
N VAL A 77 -5.45 3.58 1.99
CA VAL A 77 -4.92 4.15 3.23
C VAL A 77 -5.63 3.48 4.39
N CYS A 78 -4.85 2.84 5.25
CA CYS A 78 -5.31 2.12 6.43
C CYS A 78 -4.80 2.82 7.69
N LYS A 79 -5.69 3.13 8.63
CA LYS A 79 -5.35 3.69 9.94
C LYS A 79 -5.64 2.64 11.00
N SER A 80 -4.66 2.37 11.85
CA SER A 80 -4.79 1.42 12.96
C SER A 80 -4.57 2.10 14.30
N GLU A 81 -5.35 1.67 15.28
CA GLU A 81 -5.18 2.03 16.69
C GLU A 81 -5.39 0.78 17.55
N GLY A 82 -4.54 0.61 18.56
CA GLY A 82 -4.61 -0.57 19.40
C GLY A 82 -3.67 -0.54 20.60
N GLU A 83 -3.45 -1.70 21.14
CA GLU A 83 -2.51 -1.96 22.23
C GLU A 83 -1.63 -3.15 21.88
N GLY A 84 -0.37 -3.06 22.19
CA GLY A 84 0.63 -4.12 22.06
C GLY A 84 1.43 -4.29 23.35
N PRO A 85 2.42 -5.19 23.36
CA PRO A 85 3.23 -5.49 24.55
C PRO A 85 3.95 -4.28 25.14
N THR A 86 4.23 -3.26 24.34
CA THR A 86 4.92 -2.02 24.75
C THR A 86 3.97 -0.84 24.99
N GLY A 87 2.66 -1.05 24.92
CA GLY A 87 1.66 -0.01 25.15
C GLY A 87 0.83 0.35 23.90
N PRO A 88 0.23 1.55 23.88
CA PRO A 88 -0.66 1.99 22.81
C PRO A 88 0.06 2.08 21.46
N THR A 89 -0.55 1.52 20.41
CA THR A 89 -0.04 1.53 19.04
C THR A 89 -0.94 2.35 18.14
N LYS A 90 -0.31 3.12 17.23
CA LYS A 90 -0.99 3.82 16.15
C LYS A 90 -0.17 3.70 14.88
N SER A 91 -0.81 3.38 13.78
CA SER A 91 -0.13 3.33 12.49
C SER A 91 -0.98 3.86 11.34
N LEU A 92 -0.28 4.27 10.30
CA LEU A 92 -0.82 4.59 8.99
C LEU A 92 -0.13 3.69 7.97
N ALA A 93 -0.89 2.84 7.29
CA ALA A 93 -0.38 2.02 6.21
C ALA A 93 -0.90 2.52 4.85
N ILE A 94 -0.05 2.39 3.82
CA ILE A 94 -0.41 2.64 2.43
C ILE A 94 -0.14 1.35 1.65
N MET A 95 -1.18 0.84 1.00
CA MET A 95 -1.11 -0.34 0.15
C MET A 95 -1.38 0.07 -1.28
N GLY A 96 -0.54 -0.36 -2.22
CA GLY A 96 -0.66 -0.04 -3.64
C GLY A 96 -0.20 -1.17 -4.53
N TYR A 97 -0.21 -0.91 -5.84
CA TYR A 97 0.34 -1.80 -6.85
C TYR A 97 1.12 -1.00 -7.88
N SER A 98 2.36 -1.39 -8.15
CA SER A 98 3.17 -0.85 -9.23
C SER A 98 2.92 -1.65 -10.50
N THR A 99 2.29 -1.03 -11.51
CA THR A 99 2.05 -1.67 -12.81
C THR A 99 3.33 -1.87 -13.61
N GLU A 100 4.32 -1.00 -13.41
CA GLU A 100 5.63 -1.08 -14.07
C GLU A 100 6.45 -2.25 -13.51
N GLU A 101 6.55 -2.34 -12.19
CA GLU A 101 7.34 -3.37 -11.51
C GLU A 101 6.54 -4.66 -11.25
N LYS A 102 5.22 -4.63 -11.46
CA LYS A 102 4.28 -5.76 -11.24
C LYS A 102 4.34 -6.32 -9.84
N VAL A 103 4.43 -5.44 -8.84
CA VAL A 103 4.49 -5.80 -7.41
C VAL A 103 3.47 -5.01 -6.61
N TYR A 104 2.94 -5.63 -5.56
CA TYR A 104 2.22 -4.91 -4.52
C TYR A 104 3.21 -4.19 -3.62
N THR A 105 2.80 -3.03 -3.10
CA THR A 105 3.60 -2.23 -2.18
C THR A 105 2.87 -2.07 -0.84
N TYR A 106 3.63 -2.07 0.24
CA TYR A 106 3.14 -1.87 1.59
C TYR A 106 4.10 -0.97 2.36
N TYR A 107 3.62 0.17 2.83
CA TYR A 107 4.41 1.13 3.59
C TYR A 107 3.69 1.50 4.86
N VAL A 108 4.39 1.48 6.01
CA VAL A 108 3.82 1.79 7.31
C VAL A 108 4.62 2.88 8.01
N VAL A 109 3.88 3.81 8.58
CA VAL A 109 4.38 4.77 9.58
C VAL A 109 3.66 4.48 10.89
N GLU A 110 4.39 4.37 11.97
CA GLU A 110 3.83 4.06 13.28
C GLU A 110 4.45 4.92 14.39
N ASN A 111 3.79 4.95 15.55
CA ASN A 111 4.25 5.68 16.73
C ASN A 111 5.36 4.92 17.50
N SER A 112 6.24 4.24 16.76
CA SER A 112 7.40 3.53 17.29
C SER A 112 8.67 3.95 16.55
N PRO A 113 9.86 3.69 17.10
CA PRO A 113 11.11 3.94 16.38
C PRO A 113 11.37 3.02 15.20
N MET A 114 10.51 1.99 15.00
CA MET A 114 10.61 1.01 13.91
C MET A 114 9.87 1.46 12.66
N THR A 115 10.07 2.69 12.22
CA THR A 115 9.45 3.22 11.00
C THR A 115 10.15 2.66 9.76
N MET A 116 9.37 2.21 8.78
CA MET A 116 9.90 1.80 7.47
C MET A 116 10.52 3.00 6.75
N THR A 117 11.65 2.78 6.09
CA THR A 117 12.34 3.82 5.28
C THR A 117 11.98 3.75 3.80
N LYS A 118 11.42 2.62 3.37
CA LYS A 118 10.95 2.36 2.00
C LYS A 118 9.75 1.42 2.04
N ALA A 119 8.98 1.37 0.97
CA ALA A 119 7.88 0.43 0.85
C ALA A 119 8.39 -1.01 0.69
N ALA A 120 7.82 -1.94 1.44
CA ALA A 120 7.99 -3.37 1.21
C ALA A 120 7.37 -3.75 -0.14
N ARG A 121 7.95 -4.76 -0.78
CA ARG A 121 7.55 -5.25 -2.11
C ARG A 121 6.94 -6.63 -1.96
N GLY A 122 5.82 -6.86 -2.61
CA GLY A 122 5.07 -8.09 -2.39
C GLY A 122 4.44 -8.67 -3.63
N THR A 123 3.99 -9.90 -3.46
CA THR A 123 3.22 -10.67 -4.45
C THR A 123 1.89 -11.09 -3.86
N LEU A 124 0.93 -11.40 -4.73
CA LEU A 124 -0.33 -12.01 -4.36
C LEU A 124 -0.46 -13.36 -5.08
N GLN A 125 -0.56 -14.43 -4.32
CA GLN A 125 -0.81 -15.77 -4.83
C GLN A 125 -1.87 -16.47 -3.96
N ASP A 126 -2.89 -17.04 -4.56
CA ASP A 126 -3.96 -17.81 -3.90
C ASP A 126 -4.59 -17.09 -2.69
N GLY A 127 -4.82 -15.78 -2.83
CA GLY A 127 -5.39 -14.95 -1.75
C GLY A 127 -4.41 -14.57 -0.65
N THR A 128 -3.12 -14.89 -0.79
CA THR A 128 -2.06 -14.57 0.16
C THR A 128 -1.16 -13.47 -0.39
N PHE A 129 -1.09 -12.34 0.31
CA PHE A 129 -0.10 -11.29 0.08
C PHE A 129 1.14 -11.60 0.90
N VAL A 130 2.29 -11.59 0.26
CA VAL A 130 3.60 -11.73 0.92
C VAL A 130 4.43 -10.52 0.58
N TYR A 131 4.79 -9.73 1.58
CA TYR A 131 5.63 -8.54 1.45
C TYR A 131 6.98 -8.79 2.09
N ASP A 132 8.04 -8.57 1.33
CA ASP A 132 9.42 -8.62 1.83
C ASP A 132 9.97 -7.20 1.94
N ASP A 133 10.67 -6.94 3.04
CA ASP A 133 11.38 -5.70 3.31
C ASP A 133 12.81 -5.98 3.76
N GLU A 134 13.68 -5.01 3.49
CA GLU A 134 15.03 -4.97 4.00
C GLU A 134 15.29 -3.57 4.55
N SER A 135 15.51 -3.48 5.85
CA SER A 135 15.71 -2.23 6.57
C SER A 135 16.97 -2.27 7.42
N THR A 136 17.44 -1.12 7.89
CA THR A 136 18.58 -1.04 8.80
C THR A 136 18.08 -0.71 10.19
N PHE A 137 18.40 -1.57 11.15
CA PHE A 137 18.08 -1.38 12.55
C PHE A 137 19.35 -1.56 13.41
N GLY A 138 19.67 -0.56 14.26
CA GLY A 138 20.87 -0.61 15.09
C GLY A 138 22.18 -0.79 14.30
N GLY A 139 22.25 -0.26 13.07
CA GLY A 139 23.40 -0.39 12.16
C GLY A 139 23.52 -1.77 11.49
N LYS A 140 22.54 -2.65 11.65
CA LYS A 140 22.50 -3.99 11.01
C LYS A 140 21.38 -4.06 10.00
N THR A 141 21.62 -4.74 8.88
CA THR A 141 20.57 -5.05 7.91
C THR A 141 19.67 -6.16 8.48
N VAL A 142 18.37 -5.88 8.50
CA VAL A 142 17.31 -6.79 8.93
C VAL A 142 16.40 -7.06 7.73
N ARG A 143 16.20 -8.32 7.41
CA ARG A 143 15.22 -8.75 6.41
C ARG A 143 13.97 -9.23 7.13
N SER A 144 12.83 -8.67 6.75
CA SER A 144 11.53 -9.01 7.32
C SER A 144 10.53 -9.43 6.25
N ARG A 145 9.55 -10.19 6.67
CA ARG A 145 8.44 -10.65 5.83
C ARG A 145 7.12 -10.43 6.55
N TYR A 146 6.17 -9.84 5.84
CA TYR A 146 4.81 -9.69 6.32
C TYR A 146 3.84 -10.43 5.40
N THR A 147 3.14 -11.41 5.96
CA THR A 147 2.20 -12.25 5.22
C THR A 147 0.78 -11.95 5.67
N ILE A 148 -0.12 -11.72 4.71
CA ILE A 148 -1.56 -11.54 4.93
C ILE A 148 -2.28 -12.58 4.08
N ALA A 149 -2.91 -13.58 4.72
CA ALA A 149 -3.63 -14.62 4.02
C ALA A 149 -5.14 -14.50 4.25
N LYS A 150 -5.93 -14.40 3.18
CA LYS A 150 -7.38 -14.41 3.25
C LYS A 150 -7.87 -15.75 3.76
N LEU A 151 -8.69 -15.74 4.81
CA LEU A 151 -9.31 -16.93 5.39
C LEU A 151 -10.77 -17.05 4.95
N SER A 152 -11.47 -15.92 4.81
CA SER A 152 -12.86 -15.83 4.36
C SER A 152 -13.11 -14.44 3.76
N PRO A 153 -14.30 -14.12 3.22
CA PRO A 153 -14.64 -12.76 2.81
C PRO A 153 -14.49 -11.70 3.91
N ASP A 154 -14.58 -12.12 5.18
CA ASP A 154 -14.61 -11.23 6.35
C ASP A 154 -13.49 -11.54 7.37
N SER A 155 -12.48 -12.30 6.98
CA SER A 155 -11.34 -12.57 7.86
C SER A 155 -10.05 -12.85 7.10
N TYR A 156 -8.92 -12.49 7.71
CA TYR A 156 -7.58 -12.83 7.23
C TYR A 156 -6.64 -13.09 8.41
N SER A 157 -5.58 -13.85 8.18
CA SER A 157 -4.47 -13.99 9.12
C SER A 157 -3.34 -13.04 8.75
N ILE A 158 -2.56 -12.66 9.77
CA ILE A 158 -1.34 -11.88 9.63
C ILE A 158 -0.19 -12.63 10.27
N LYS A 159 0.99 -12.53 9.68
CA LYS A 159 2.23 -13.07 10.24
C LYS A 159 3.39 -12.16 9.88
N GLY A 160 4.16 -11.77 10.90
CA GLY A 160 5.42 -11.05 10.76
C GLY A 160 6.59 -11.95 11.10
N GLU A 161 7.60 -11.98 10.23
CA GLU A 161 8.78 -12.83 10.36
C GLU A 161 10.06 -12.01 10.14
N VAL A 162 11.14 -12.42 10.75
CA VAL A 162 12.49 -11.87 10.54
C VAL A 162 13.44 -12.98 10.14
N MET A 163 14.38 -12.66 9.25
CA MET A 163 15.40 -13.60 8.82
C MET A 163 16.55 -13.63 9.84
N GLY A 164 16.85 -14.81 10.35
CA GLY A 164 18.02 -15.05 11.19
C GLY A 164 19.33 -15.07 10.40
N PRO A 165 20.48 -15.06 11.11
CA PRO A 165 21.81 -15.10 10.47
C PRO A 165 22.06 -16.36 9.64
N ASP A 166 21.37 -17.45 9.95
CA ASP A 166 21.42 -18.72 9.22
C ASP A 166 20.50 -18.79 7.99
N GLY A 167 19.78 -17.67 7.69
CA GLY A 167 18.83 -17.59 6.59
C GLY A 167 17.44 -18.18 6.91
N SER A 168 17.21 -18.67 8.13
CA SER A 168 15.89 -19.16 8.56
C SER A 168 14.94 -17.99 8.90
N TRP A 169 13.64 -18.20 8.63
CA TRP A 169 12.60 -17.26 9.03
C TRP A 169 12.09 -17.58 10.44
N THR A 170 12.10 -16.59 11.32
CA THR A 170 11.56 -16.69 12.67
C THR A 170 10.32 -15.82 12.80
N THR A 171 9.20 -16.41 13.22
CA THR A 171 7.96 -15.69 13.47
C THR A 171 8.11 -14.78 14.69
N MET A 172 7.86 -13.49 14.49
CA MET A 172 7.84 -12.47 15.56
C MET A 172 6.44 -12.18 16.05
N MET A 173 5.46 -12.18 15.14
CA MET A 173 4.06 -11.96 15.48
C MET A 173 3.14 -12.74 14.56
N GLU A 174 1.99 -13.12 15.10
CA GLU A 174 0.92 -13.73 14.32
C GLU A 174 -0.45 -13.39 14.92
N GLY A 175 -1.47 -13.31 14.07
CA GLY A 175 -2.79 -12.96 14.53
C GLY A 175 -3.85 -13.09 13.45
N THR A 176 -5.04 -12.63 13.76
CA THR A 176 -6.19 -12.62 12.85
C THR A 176 -6.88 -11.28 12.86
N SER A 177 -7.51 -10.99 11.74
CA SER A 177 -8.38 -9.82 11.58
C SER A 177 -9.76 -10.28 11.15
N LYS A 178 -10.80 -9.69 11.75
CA LYS A 178 -12.21 -9.92 11.42
C LYS A 178 -12.90 -8.60 11.09
N LYS A 179 -13.64 -8.58 10.00
CA LYS A 179 -14.39 -7.40 9.57
C LYS A 179 -15.47 -7.06 10.58
N ARG A 180 -15.64 -5.79 10.90
CA ARG A 180 -16.76 -5.32 11.75
C ARG A 180 -18.02 -5.21 10.91
N ASP A 181 -19.13 -5.76 11.43
CA ASP A 181 -20.44 -5.60 10.84
C ASP A 181 -20.86 -4.12 10.90
N LYS A 182 -21.35 -3.58 9.79
CA LYS A 182 -21.83 -2.21 9.69
C LYS A 182 -23.09 -1.93 10.56
N GLU A 183 -23.84 -2.97 10.95
CA GLU A 183 -25.11 -2.82 11.66
C GLU A 183 -25.01 -2.37 13.12
N LYS A 184 -23.83 -2.40 13.73
CA LYS A 184 -23.67 -2.03 15.16
C LYS A 184 -23.24 -0.58 15.40
N GLU A 185 -22.99 0.20 14.37
CA GLU A 185 -22.55 1.60 14.51
C GLU A 185 -23.68 2.63 14.60
N THR A 186 -24.92 2.25 14.27
CA THR A 186 -26.08 3.17 14.21
C THR A 186 -26.81 3.34 15.58
N ASN A 187 -26.43 2.60 16.62
CA ASN A 187 -27.11 2.59 17.92
C ASN A 187 -26.19 2.96 19.11
N ARG A 188 -25.26 3.90 18.92
CA ARG A 188 -24.52 4.51 20.03
C ARG A 188 -24.45 6.01 19.92
#